data_774cf17260163b581f4e1adae015a877
#
_entry.id   774cf17260163b581f4e1adae015a877
#
_cell.length_a   1.000
_cell.length_b   1.000
_cell.length_c   1.000
_cell.angle_alpha   90.00
_cell.angle_beta   90.00
_cell.angle_gamma   90.00
#
_symmetry.space_group_name_H-M   'P 1'
#
loop_
_entity.id
_entity.type
_entity.pdbx_description
1 polymer ?
#
loop_
_entity_poly.entity_id
_entity_poly.type
_entity_poly.pdbx_seq_one_letter_code
_entity_poly.pdbx_strand_id
1 'polypeptide(L)'
;MSLSVLLRIIALLCFFGLAACATTDKVKSTSPETMVKLADDLVAKGNYDDAIAQWKRVKDSYRSPELTAMAELKIADAYFAKESWIEAAAAYEDFRKLHPQSDKAPYALYRMALSHYNQIEKIDTDQTPVKNAAAALESFLKFYPQSEYAKDAHLKLAMCKLKMAQYELYVGRFYYRTDKYVSAVGRLEGILKKYPDFPIINETLFYLGASYLQIGELGKGRDTLNRLLKEFPAGKYAEKARKLLASA
;
A
#
# COMPACT_ATOMS: atom_id res chain seq x y z
N MET A 1 42.09 27.16 65.11
CA MET A 1 40.74 26.60 65.01
C MET A 1 40.79 25.21 65.66
N SER A 2 40.06 25.00 66.72
CA SER A 2 40.20 23.73 67.45
C SER A 2 39.58 22.56 66.72
N LEU A 3 40.17 21.39 66.81
CA LEU A 3 39.75 20.14 66.16
C LEU A 3 38.26 19.84 66.42
N SER A 4 37.70 20.28 67.51
CA SER A 4 36.30 20.13 67.92
C SER A 4 35.33 20.99 67.05
N VAL A 5 35.79 22.13 66.51
CA VAL A 5 35.00 23.00 65.64
C VAL A 5 34.98 22.42 64.24
N LEU A 6 36.11 21.84 63.79
CA LEU A 6 36.18 21.17 62.46
C LEU A 6 35.28 19.92 62.41
N LEU A 7 35.26 19.09 63.49
CA LEU A 7 34.39 17.91 63.55
C LEU A 7 32.88 18.27 63.54
N ARG A 8 32.50 19.37 64.17
CA ARG A 8 31.09 19.85 64.17
C ARG A 8 30.64 20.35 62.83
N ILE A 9 31.57 21.02 62.04
CA ILE A 9 31.25 21.49 60.70
C ILE A 9 31.11 20.31 59.72
N ILE A 10 31.96 19.28 59.83
CA ILE A 10 31.88 18.06 59.03
C ILE A 10 30.59 17.30 59.34
N ALA A 11 30.19 17.17 60.65
CA ALA A 11 28.93 16.53 61.02
C ALA A 11 27.67 17.28 60.49
N LEU A 12 27.71 18.62 60.46
CA LEU A 12 26.60 19.41 59.88
C LEU A 12 26.52 19.31 58.35
N LEU A 13 27.63 19.18 57.65
CA LEU A 13 27.68 19.00 56.20
C LEU A 13 27.21 17.60 55.77
N CYS A 14 27.43 16.58 56.59
CA CYS A 14 26.92 15.22 56.34
C CYS A 14 25.39 15.10 56.55
N PHE A 15 24.79 15.96 57.39
CA PHE A 15 23.33 15.92 57.64
C PHE A 15 22.51 16.60 56.54
N PHE A 16 23.11 17.52 55.77
CA PHE A 16 22.44 18.17 54.63
C PHE A 16 22.51 17.35 53.33
N GLY A 17 23.33 16.32 53.25
CA GLY A 17 23.50 15.47 52.07
C GLY A 17 22.47 14.34 51.93
N LEU A 18 21.60 14.06 52.90
CA LEU A 18 20.66 12.94 52.88
C LEU A 18 19.20 13.32 52.56
N ALA A 19 18.91 14.60 52.29
CA ALA A 19 17.55 15.05 51.98
C ALA A 19 17.28 15.22 50.46
N ALA A 20 18.22 14.82 49.60
CA ALA A 20 18.14 15.08 48.14
C ALA A 20 17.97 13.80 47.31
N CYS A 21 17.28 12.77 47.78
CA CYS A 21 16.90 11.65 46.92
C CYS A 21 15.62 10.97 47.45
N ALA A 22 14.50 11.65 47.41
CA ALA A 22 13.20 11.00 47.56
C ALA A 22 12.08 11.74 46.85
N THR A 23 12.35 12.28 45.65
CA THR A 23 11.30 12.44 44.66
C THR A 23 11.35 11.23 43.74
N THR A 24 11.02 10.05 44.26
CA THR A 24 10.41 9.04 43.46
C THR A 24 9.08 9.65 43.01
N ASP A 25 9.07 10.27 41.85
CA ASP A 25 7.84 10.42 41.09
C ASP A 25 7.18 9.03 41.10
N LYS A 26 6.19 8.85 41.98
CA LYS A 26 5.20 7.81 41.79
C LYS A 26 4.64 8.06 40.42
N VAL A 27 5.22 7.39 39.39
CA VAL A 27 4.53 7.18 38.14
C VAL A 27 3.17 6.66 38.55
N LYS A 28 2.17 7.53 38.59
CA LYS A 28 0.77 7.13 38.78
C LYS A 28 0.58 6.04 37.76
N SER A 29 0.42 4.80 38.20
CA SER A 29 0.03 3.69 37.37
C SER A 29 -1.29 4.12 36.72
N THR A 30 -1.17 4.73 35.54
CA THR A 30 -2.32 5.17 34.79
C THR A 30 -3.01 3.90 34.33
N SER A 31 -4.29 3.73 34.65
CA SER A 31 -5.00 2.50 34.27
C SER A 31 -4.99 2.30 32.74
N PRO A 32 -5.06 1.05 32.26
CA PRO A 32 -5.13 0.76 30.82
C PRO A 32 -6.21 1.57 30.12
N GLU A 33 -7.38 1.69 30.75
CA GLU A 33 -8.54 2.41 30.22
C GLU A 33 -8.23 3.89 30.02
N THR A 34 -7.51 4.50 30.95
CA THR A 34 -7.11 5.92 30.86
C THR A 34 -6.10 6.13 29.74
N MET A 35 -5.14 5.20 29.55
CA MET A 35 -4.14 5.28 28.49
C MET A 35 -4.77 5.06 27.11
N VAL A 36 -5.69 4.11 26.99
CA VAL A 36 -6.48 3.86 25.79
C VAL A 36 -7.30 5.09 25.43
N LYS A 37 -8.06 5.66 26.38
CA LYS A 37 -8.85 6.87 26.15
C LYS A 37 -7.99 8.03 25.68
N LEU A 38 -6.83 8.25 26.30
CA LEU A 38 -5.92 9.31 25.88
C LEU A 38 -5.46 9.11 24.41
N ALA A 39 -5.13 7.86 24.04
CA ALA A 39 -4.73 7.55 22.66
C ALA A 39 -5.87 7.79 21.65
N ASP A 40 -7.10 7.37 21.98
CA ASP A 40 -8.27 7.63 21.13
C ASP A 40 -8.59 9.14 21.03
N ASP A 41 -8.47 9.89 22.11
CA ASP A 41 -8.63 11.34 22.12
C ASP A 41 -7.59 12.06 21.22
N LEU A 42 -6.37 11.55 21.17
CA LEU A 42 -5.31 12.06 20.29
C LEU A 42 -5.62 11.78 18.81
N VAL A 43 -6.12 10.59 18.49
CA VAL A 43 -6.60 10.26 17.13
C VAL A 43 -7.75 11.20 16.72
N ALA A 44 -8.74 11.40 17.60
CA ALA A 44 -9.87 12.27 17.33
C ALA A 44 -9.48 13.75 17.06
N LYS A 45 -8.34 14.19 17.62
CA LYS A 45 -7.76 15.51 17.38
C LYS A 45 -6.83 15.56 16.16
N GLY A 46 -6.59 14.47 15.48
CA GLY A 46 -5.64 14.38 14.38
C GLY A 46 -4.17 14.34 14.80
N ASN A 47 -3.88 14.18 16.09
CA ASN A 47 -2.52 14.10 16.63
C ASN A 47 -1.99 12.66 16.53
N TYR A 48 -1.83 12.18 15.29
CA TYR A 48 -1.54 10.77 15.01
C TYR A 48 -0.19 10.30 15.56
N ASP A 49 0.86 11.13 15.55
CA ASP A 49 2.17 10.76 16.07
C ASP A 49 2.14 10.53 17.58
N ASP A 50 1.47 11.42 18.31
CA ASP A 50 1.28 11.28 19.75
C ASP A 50 0.38 10.08 20.07
N ALA A 51 -0.65 9.85 19.27
CA ALA A 51 -1.51 8.67 19.40
C ALA A 51 -0.73 7.37 19.21
N ILE A 52 0.11 7.28 18.18
CA ILE A 52 0.98 6.12 17.94
C ILE A 52 1.93 5.90 19.12
N ALA A 53 2.56 6.98 19.62
CA ALA A 53 3.43 6.89 20.78
C ALA A 53 2.67 6.41 22.03
N GLN A 54 1.46 6.88 22.23
CA GLN A 54 0.61 6.47 23.36
C GLN A 54 0.14 5.01 23.22
N TRP A 55 -0.26 4.55 22.00
CA TRP A 55 -0.60 3.15 21.75
C TRP A 55 0.59 2.22 21.95
N LYS A 56 1.81 2.63 21.59
CA LYS A 56 3.05 1.87 21.90
C LYS A 56 3.23 1.73 23.42
N ARG A 57 2.99 2.79 24.21
CA ARG A 57 3.04 2.72 25.66
C ARG A 57 1.99 1.75 26.23
N VAL A 58 0.76 1.76 25.68
CA VAL A 58 -0.27 0.77 26.07
C VAL A 58 0.25 -0.65 25.85
N LYS A 59 0.77 -0.92 24.65
CA LYS A 59 1.34 -2.24 24.32
C LYS A 59 2.45 -2.68 25.26
N ASP A 60 3.38 -1.77 25.59
CA ASP A 60 4.57 -2.09 26.39
C ASP A 60 4.28 -2.17 27.90
N SER A 61 3.25 -1.46 28.37
CA SER A 61 2.92 -1.36 29.81
C SER A 61 2.06 -2.52 30.31
N TYR A 62 1.32 -3.20 29.43
CA TYR A 62 0.34 -4.22 29.81
C TYR A 62 0.62 -5.54 29.12
N ARG A 63 0.76 -6.62 29.91
CA ARG A 63 0.96 -7.98 29.39
C ARG A 63 -0.38 -8.68 29.11
N SER A 64 -1.30 -7.98 28.45
CA SER A 64 -2.56 -8.57 27.97
C SER A 64 -2.47 -8.78 26.46
N PRO A 65 -2.62 -10.03 25.98
CA PRO A 65 -2.64 -10.32 24.54
C PRO A 65 -3.71 -9.51 23.79
N GLU A 66 -4.87 -9.29 24.40
CA GLU A 66 -5.99 -8.55 23.83
C GLU A 66 -5.65 -7.07 23.66
N LEU A 67 -5.07 -6.45 24.71
CA LEU A 67 -4.63 -5.05 24.66
C LEU A 67 -3.47 -4.86 23.67
N THR A 68 -2.56 -5.83 23.60
CA THR A 68 -1.46 -5.81 22.64
C THR A 68 -2.00 -5.84 21.20
N ALA A 69 -2.88 -6.78 20.88
CA ALA A 69 -3.49 -6.89 19.56
C ALA A 69 -4.29 -5.64 19.21
N MET A 70 -5.06 -5.11 20.16
CA MET A 70 -5.80 -3.86 19.96
C MET A 70 -4.86 -2.68 19.68
N ALA A 71 -3.80 -2.52 20.48
CA ALA A 71 -2.84 -1.42 20.30
C ALA A 71 -2.11 -1.51 18.96
N GLU A 72 -1.70 -2.69 18.53
CA GLU A 72 -1.04 -2.91 17.24
C GLU A 72 -1.95 -2.55 16.08
N LEU A 73 -3.23 -2.95 16.14
CA LEU A 73 -4.21 -2.57 15.12
C LEU A 73 -4.45 -1.04 15.10
N LYS A 74 -4.59 -0.42 16.27
CA LYS A 74 -4.78 1.04 16.41
C LYS A 74 -3.58 1.85 15.93
N ILE A 75 -2.35 1.34 16.11
CA ILE A 75 -1.14 1.94 15.53
C ILE A 75 -1.22 1.90 14.00
N ALA A 76 -1.62 0.77 13.42
CA ALA A 76 -1.80 0.66 11.97
C ALA A 76 -2.88 1.62 11.44
N ASP A 77 -4.02 1.73 12.15
CA ASP A 77 -5.10 2.65 11.83
C ASP A 77 -4.64 4.12 11.91
N ALA A 78 -3.82 4.47 12.90
CA ALA A 78 -3.28 5.82 13.05
C ALA A 78 -2.29 6.17 11.92
N TYR A 79 -1.41 5.25 11.52
CA TYR A 79 -0.58 5.43 10.33
C TYR A 79 -1.42 5.64 9.07
N PHE A 80 -2.49 4.85 8.92
CA PHE A 80 -3.38 4.99 7.78
C PHE A 80 -4.11 6.34 7.79
N ALA A 81 -4.61 6.78 8.93
CA ALA A 81 -5.28 8.08 9.08
C ALA A 81 -4.33 9.27 8.83
N LYS A 82 -3.05 9.11 9.18
CA LYS A 82 -1.96 10.04 8.88
C LYS A 82 -1.54 10.04 7.41
N GLU A 83 -2.09 9.14 6.57
CA GLU A 83 -1.66 8.90 5.19
C GLU A 83 -0.21 8.41 5.04
N SER A 84 0.38 7.90 6.13
CA SER A 84 1.68 7.22 6.13
C SER A 84 1.52 5.80 5.57
N TRP A 85 1.29 5.70 4.26
CA TRP A 85 0.83 4.47 3.60
C TRP A 85 1.81 3.31 3.69
N ILE A 86 3.11 3.58 3.69
CA ILE A 86 4.16 2.56 3.80
C ILE A 86 4.15 1.95 5.20
N GLU A 87 4.14 2.79 6.24
CA GLU A 87 4.10 2.37 7.63
C GLU A 87 2.77 1.67 7.96
N ALA A 88 1.67 2.17 7.41
CA ALA A 88 0.37 1.55 7.58
C ALA A 88 0.35 0.13 6.99
N ALA A 89 0.84 -0.05 5.75
CA ALA A 89 0.91 -1.37 5.11
C ALA A 89 1.73 -2.35 5.95
N ALA A 90 2.92 -1.92 6.43
CA ALA A 90 3.79 -2.74 7.27
C ALA A 90 3.12 -3.11 8.61
N ALA A 91 2.49 -2.14 9.29
CA ALA A 91 1.84 -2.37 10.57
C ALA A 91 0.63 -3.32 10.46
N TYR A 92 -0.19 -3.21 9.40
CA TYR A 92 -1.27 -4.17 9.15
C TYR A 92 -0.74 -5.57 8.78
N GLU A 93 0.36 -5.65 8.05
CA GLU A 93 1.01 -6.93 7.76
C GLU A 93 1.51 -7.62 9.03
N ASP A 94 2.19 -6.87 9.90
CA ASP A 94 2.68 -7.37 11.18
C ASP A 94 1.52 -7.82 12.08
N PHE A 95 0.45 -7.03 12.19
CA PHE A 95 -0.76 -7.45 12.92
C PHE A 95 -1.28 -8.80 12.43
N ARG A 96 -1.39 -9.01 11.14
CA ARG A 96 -1.86 -10.27 10.57
C ARG A 96 -0.93 -11.45 10.82
N LYS A 97 0.38 -11.22 10.83
CA LYS A 97 1.38 -12.27 11.16
C LYS A 97 1.32 -12.68 12.63
N LEU A 98 1.13 -11.69 13.52
CA LEU A 98 1.09 -11.92 14.96
C LEU A 98 -0.27 -12.44 15.43
N HIS A 99 -1.36 -12.06 14.76
CA HIS A 99 -2.74 -12.39 15.16
C HIS A 99 -3.54 -13.04 14.00
N PRO A 100 -3.07 -14.18 13.45
CA PRO A 100 -3.69 -14.76 12.25
C PRO A 100 -5.12 -15.27 12.49
N GLN A 101 -5.49 -15.55 13.74
CA GLN A 101 -6.82 -16.03 14.13
C GLN A 101 -7.74 -14.90 14.64
N SER A 102 -7.29 -13.64 14.59
CA SER A 102 -8.10 -12.50 15.02
C SER A 102 -9.31 -12.30 14.10
N ASP A 103 -10.45 -11.94 14.68
CA ASP A 103 -11.65 -11.49 13.96
C ASP A 103 -11.38 -10.21 13.14
N LYS A 104 -10.31 -9.49 13.45
CA LYS A 104 -9.83 -8.30 12.74
C LYS A 104 -8.85 -8.62 11.59
N ALA A 105 -8.46 -9.88 11.40
CA ALA A 105 -7.55 -10.27 10.33
C ALA A 105 -8.09 -9.91 8.92
N PRO A 106 -9.40 -10.09 8.60
CA PRO A 106 -9.97 -9.61 7.34
C PRO A 106 -9.84 -8.09 7.17
N TYR A 107 -10.18 -7.32 8.20
CA TYR A 107 -10.04 -5.87 8.20
C TYR A 107 -8.59 -5.45 7.94
N ALA A 108 -7.63 -6.03 8.68
CA ALA A 108 -6.23 -5.70 8.54
C ALA A 108 -5.68 -6.02 7.14
N LEU A 109 -6.08 -7.17 6.52
CA LEU A 109 -5.68 -7.50 5.16
C LEU A 109 -6.24 -6.50 4.14
N TYR A 110 -7.51 -6.14 4.28
CA TYR A 110 -8.14 -5.15 3.42
C TYR A 110 -7.48 -3.77 3.56
N ARG A 111 -7.20 -3.31 4.79
CA ARG A 111 -6.52 -2.02 5.05
C ARG A 111 -5.08 -2.01 4.56
N MET A 112 -4.35 -3.12 4.67
CA MET A 112 -3.03 -3.29 4.07
C MET A 112 -3.09 -3.12 2.54
N ALA A 113 -4.08 -3.76 1.90
CA ALA A 113 -4.28 -3.61 0.46
C ALA A 113 -4.61 -2.17 0.06
N LEU A 114 -5.44 -1.47 0.84
CA LEU A 114 -5.73 -0.05 0.64
C LEU A 114 -4.50 0.83 0.83
N SER A 115 -3.65 0.51 1.80
CA SER A 115 -2.40 1.24 2.01
C SER A 115 -1.48 1.15 0.78
N HIS A 116 -1.35 -0.02 0.17
CA HIS A 116 -0.65 -0.16 -1.10
C HIS A 116 -1.35 0.54 -2.26
N TYR A 117 -2.71 0.48 -2.30
CA TYR A 117 -3.49 1.14 -3.34
C TYR A 117 -3.31 2.66 -3.30
N ASN A 118 -3.27 3.26 -2.13
CA ASN A 118 -3.10 4.71 -1.95
C ASN A 118 -1.68 5.21 -2.28
N GLN A 119 -0.70 4.32 -2.37
CA GLN A 119 0.65 4.63 -2.87
C GLN A 119 0.74 4.68 -4.40
N ILE A 120 -0.33 4.33 -5.13
CA ILE A 120 -0.29 4.26 -6.60
C ILE A 120 -0.26 5.68 -7.17
N GLU A 121 0.81 6.00 -7.85
CA GLU A 121 1.04 7.29 -8.51
C GLU A 121 0.71 7.25 -10.01
N LYS A 122 1.48 8.01 -10.81
CA LYS A 122 1.35 8.10 -12.26
C LYS A 122 1.80 6.81 -12.94
N ILE A 123 1.45 6.68 -14.23
CA ILE A 123 1.70 5.46 -15.01
C ILE A 123 3.18 5.17 -15.25
N ASP A 124 4.01 6.20 -15.26
CA ASP A 124 5.44 6.15 -15.56
C ASP A 124 6.34 6.03 -14.31
N THR A 125 5.73 5.86 -13.14
CA THR A 125 6.43 5.67 -11.85
C THR A 125 6.61 4.19 -11.49
N ASP A 126 7.10 3.92 -10.28
CA ASP A 126 7.25 2.57 -9.74
C ASP A 126 5.91 1.81 -9.74
N GLN A 127 5.92 0.60 -10.29
CA GLN A 127 4.75 -0.27 -10.34
C GLN A 127 4.62 -1.23 -9.15
N THR A 128 5.53 -1.16 -8.18
CA THR A 128 5.50 -2.01 -6.98
C THR A 128 4.21 -1.79 -6.17
N PRO A 129 3.75 -0.56 -5.89
CA PRO A 129 2.51 -0.35 -5.14
C PRO A 129 1.28 -0.99 -5.79
N VAL A 130 1.08 -0.83 -7.11
CA VAL A 130 -0.07 -1.40 -7.79
C VAL A 130 -0.05 -2.93 -7.81
N LYS A 131 1.14 -3.55 -7.93
CA LYS A 131 1.30 -5.00 -7.85
C LYS A 131 1.01 -5.53 -6.44
N ASN A 132 1.52 -4.86 -5.42
CA ASN A 132 1.27 -5.22 -4.02
C ASN A 132 -0.20 -5.06 -3.66
N ALA A 133 -0.84 -3.96 -4.08
CA ALA A 133 -2.28 -3.77 -3.90
C ALA A 133 -3.08 -4.87 -4.57
N ALA A 134 -2.79 -5.21 -5.83
CA ALA A 134 -3.48 -6.28 -6.55
C ALA A 134 -3.32 -7.63 -5.85
N ALA A 135 -2.10 -8.00 -5.45
CA ALA A 135 -1.83 -9.26 -4.76
C ALA A 135 -2.55 -9.36 -3.40
N ALA A 136 -2.55 -8.26 -2.62
CA ALA A 136 -3.24 -8.21 -1.34
C ALA A 136 -4.77 -8.29 -1.50
N LEU A 137 -5.34 -7.61 -2.52
CA LEU A 137 -6.77 -7.67 -2.85
C LEU A 137 -7.18 -9.06 -3.35
N GLU A 138 -6.36 -9.72 -4.18
CA GLU A 138 -6.60 -11.10 -4.62
C GLU A 138 -6.59 -12.07 -3.42
N SER A 139 -5.61 -11.93 -2.53
CA SER A 139 -5.56 -12.70 -1.30
C SER A 139 -6.78 -12.46 -0.42
N PHE A 140 -7.19 -11.19 -0.25
CA PHE A 140 -8.36 -10.84 0.53
C PHE A 140 -9.63 -11.50 -0.03
N LEU A 141 -9.88 -11.39 -1.32
CA LEU A 141 -11.06 -11.97 -1.96
C LEU A 141 -11.06 -13.51 -1.95
N LYS A 142 -9.88 -14.11 -1.98
CA LYS A 142 -9.73 -15.58 -1.85
C LYS A 142 -10.09 -16.08 -0.45
N PHE A 143 -9.62 -15.39 0.60
CA PHE A 143 -9.80 -15.84 1.99
C PHE A 143 -11.12 -15.34 2.62
N TYR A 144 -11.61 -14.19 2.18
CA TYR A 144 -12.75 -13.50 2.78
C TYR A 144 -13.79 -13.05 1.73
N PRO A 145 -14.30 -13.96 0.87
CA PRO A 145 -15.20 -13.60 -0.25
C PRO A 145 -16.56 -13.05 0.21
N GLN A 146 -16.96 -13.34 1.45
CA GLN A 146 -18.23 -12.88 2.03
C GLN A 146 -18.07 -11.68 2.97
N SER A 147 -16.89 -11.09 3.05
CA SER A 147 -16.65 -9.91 3.88
C SER A 147 -17.44 -8.71 3.34
N GLU A 148 -17.84 -7.81 4.23
CA GLU A 148 -18.44 -6.51 3.89
C GLU A 148 -17.56 -5.68 2.93
N TYR A 149 -16.23 -5.87 2.98
CA TYR A 149 -15.27 -5.18 2.10
C TYR A 149 -15.12 -5.83 0.71
N ALA A 150 -15.72 -7.01 0.46
CA ALA A 150 -15.47 -7.78 -0.77
C ALA A 150 -15.90 -7.02 -2.03
N LYS A 151 -17.01 -6.31 -1.99
CA LYS A 151 -17.48 -5.51 -3.12
C LYS A 151 -16.48 -4.41 -3.51
N ASP A 152 -15.97 -3.66 -2.53
CA ASP A 152 -14.97 -2.61 -2.79
C ASP A 152 -13.63 -3.21 -3.21
N ALA A 153 -13.23 -4.35 -2.61
CA ALA A 153 -12.01 -5.06 -2.99
C ALA A 153 -12.04 -5.53 -4.46
N HIS A 154 -13.17 -6.03 -4.96
CA HIS A 154 -13.33 -6.37 -6.39
C HIS A 154 -13.14 -5.16 -7.29
N LEU A 155 -13.76 -4.02 -6.94
CA LEU A 155 -13.64 -2.79 -7.72
C LEU A 155 -12.17 -2.31 -7.76
N LYS A 156 -11.52 -2.24 -6.61
CA LYS A 156 -10.11 -1.79 -6.52
C LYS A 156 -9.16 -2.75 -7.23
N LEU A 157 -9.40 -4.06 -7.16
CA LEU A 157 -8.63 -5.05 -7.91
C LEU A 157 -8.76 -4.84 -9.42
N ALA A 158 -9.96 -4.61 -9.92
CA ALA A 158 -10.18 -4.30 -11.33
C ALA A 158 -9.44 -3.02 -11.75
N MET A 159 -9.45 -1.98 -10.90
CA MET A 159 -8.69 -0.75 -11.14
C MET A 159 -7.16 -0.98 -11.13
N CYS A 160 -6.64 -1.80 -10.21
CA CYS A 160 -5.22 -2.18 -10.22
C CYS A 160 -4.85 -2.91 -11.51
N LYS A 161 -5.67 -3.89 -11.94
CA LYS A 161 -5.46 -4.63 -13.19
C LYS A 161 -5.49 -3.71 -14.41
N LEU A 162 -6.41 -2.76 -14.45
CA LEU A 162 -6.46 -1.75 -15.50
C LEU A 162 -5.19 -0.88 -15.54
N LYS A 163 -4.73 -0.41 -14.38
CA LYS A 163 -3.47 0.38 -14.29
C LYS A 163 -2.25 -0.43 -14.75
N MET A 164 -2.16 -1.70 -14.36
CA MET A 164 -1.09 -2.61 -14.82
C MET A 164 -1.15 -2.80 -16.35
N ALA A 165 -2.34 -2.99 -16.93
CA ALA A 165 -2.52 -3.10 -18.36
C ALA A 165 -2.15 -1.80 -19.10
N GLN A 166 -2.54 -0.65 -18.57
CA GLN A 166 -2.17 0.67 -19.10
C GLN A 166 -0.66 0.89 -19.09
N TYR A 167 0.03 0.44 -18.03
CA TYR A 167 1.49 0.50 -17.98
C TYR A 167 2.15 -0.34 -19.07
N GLU A 168 1.69 -1.59 -19.27
CA GLU A 168 2.21 -2.45 -20.34
C GLU A 168 1.95 -1.82 -21.72
N LEU A 169 0.80 -1.17 -21.95
CA LEU A 169 0.51 -0.43 -23.16
C LEU A 169 1.42 0.80 -23.32
N TYR A 170 1.66 1.54 -22.25
CA TYR A 170 2.60 2.67 -22.26
C TYR A 170 4.00 2.23 -22.68
N VAL A 171 4.51 1.13 -22.13
CA VAL A 171 5.81 0.55 -22.49
C VAL A 171 5.79 0.00 -23.93
N GLY A 172 4.74 -0.69 -24.35
CA GLY A 172 4.58 -1.21 -25.71
C GLY A 172 4.60 -0.09 -26.76
N ARG A 173 3.90 1.01 -26.48
CA ARG A 173 3.91 2.23 -27.32
C ARG A 173 5.27 2.91 -27.35
N PHE A 174 5.98 2.95 -26.25
CA PHE A 174 7.34 3.47 -26.20
C PHE A 174 8.27 2.66 -27.12
N TYR A 175 8.23 1.33 -27.06
CA TYR A 175 9.01 0.47 -27.93
C TYR A 175 8.61 0.64 -29.40
N TYR A 176 7.31 0.74 -29.71
CA TYR A 176 6.85 1.01 -31.07
C TYR A 176 7.40 2.34 -31.62
N ARG A 177 7.36 3.43 -30.83
CA ARG A 177 7.85 4.75 -31.25
C ARG A 177 9.37 4.85 -31.36
N THR A 178 10.09 3.93 -30.76
CA THR A 178 11.56 3.87 -30.80
C THR A 178 12.06 2.73 -31.70
N ASP A 179 11.21 2.29 -32.65
CA ASP A 179 11.49 1.27 -33.67
C ASP A 179 11.94 -0.10 -33.10
N LYS A 180 11.65 -0.36 -31.83
CA LYS A 180 11.92 -1.64 -31.15
C LYS A 180 10.72 -2.57 -31.26
N TYR A 181 10.30 -2.86 -32.50
CA TYR A 181 9.03 -3.53 -32.80
C TYR A 181 8.91 -4.93 -32.19
N VAL A 182 9.98 -5.73 -32.15
CA VAL A 182 9.97 -7.05 -31.51
C VAL A 182 9.64 -6.94 -30.02
N SER A 183 10.24 -5.95 -29.32
CA SER A 183 9.94 -5.69 -27.90
C SER A 183 8.51 -5.17 -27.70
N ALA A 184 8.01 -4.36 -28.65
CA ALA A 184 6.62 -3.89 -28.62
C ALA A 184 5.64 -5.06 -28.74
N VAL A 185 5.88 -6.00 -29.68
CA VAL A 185 5.05 -7.22 -29.86
C VAL A 185 4.94 -7.98 -28.55
N GLY A 186 6.05 -8.29 -27.88
CA GLY A 186 6.03 -9.09 -26.64
C GLY A 186 5.21 -8.43 -25.53
N ARG A 187 5.29 -7.09 -25.37
CA ARG A 187 4.48 -6.34 -24.39
C ARG A 187 3.00 -6.36 -24.75
N LEU A 188 2.66 -6.07 -26.01
CA LEU A 188 1.28 -5.93 -26.49
C LEU A 188 0.54 -7.29 -26.54
N GLU A 189 1.21 -8.38 -26.91
CA GLU A 189 0.65 -9.74 -26.79
C GLU A 189 0.35 -10.09 -25.34
N GLY A 190 1.26 -9.70 -24.42
CA GLY A 190 1.06 -9.89 -22.99
C GLY A 190 -0.22 -9.24 -22.46
N ILE A 191 -0.62 -8.08 -23.00
CA ILE A 191 -1.87 -7.41 -22.67
C ILE A 191 -3.07 -8.25 -23.12
N LEU A 192 -3.09 -8.67 -24.37
CA LEU A 192 -4.21 -9.46 -24.92
C LEU A 192 -4.41 -10.78 -24.17
N LYS A 193 -3.33 -11.37 -23.65
CA LYS A 193 -3.38 -12.60 -22.87
C LYS A 193 -3.88 -12.39 -21.44
N LYS A 194 -3.42 -11.30 -20.77
CA LYS A 194 -3.65 -11.09 -19.32
C LYS A 194 -4.89 -10.22 -19.03
N TYR A 195 -5.26 -9.36 -19.99
CA TYR A 195 -6.25 -8.30 -19.80
C TYR A 195 -7.21 -8.17 -20.98
N PRO A 196 -7.83 -9.28 -21.45
CA PRO A 196 -8.61 -9.29 -22.72
C PRO A 196 -9.83 -8.36 -22.71
N ASP A 197 -10.42 -8.09 -21.54
CA ASP A 197 -11.69 -7.38 -21.39
C ASP A 197 -11.55 -5.90 -21.02
N PHE A 198 -10.32 -5.36 -21.04
CA PHE A 198 -10.10 -3.97 -20.65
C PHE A 198 -10.26 -2.98 -21.82
N PRO A 199 -10.68 -1.74 -21.57
CA PRO A 199 -11.00 -0.75 -22.62
C PRO A 199 -9.79 -0.27 -23.43
N ILE A 200 -8.59 -0.82 -23.20
CA ILE A 200 -7.36 -0.50 -23.92
C ILE A 200 -7.11 -1.45 -25.11
N ILE A 201 -7.95 -2.44 -25.33
CA ILE A 201 -7.73 -3.51 -26.34
C ILE A 201 -7.68 -2.96 -27.75
N ASN A 202 -8.53 -2.00 -28.10
CA ASN A 202 -8.52 -1.37 -29.43
C ASN A 202 -7.17 -0.69 -29.74
N GLU A 203 -6.60 0.02 -28.79
CA GLU A 203 -5.29 0.65 -28.95
C GLU A 203 -4.17 -0.40 -28.99
N THR A 204 -4.26 -1.43 -28.14
CA THR A 204 -3.32 -2.55 -28.09
C THR A 204 -3.26 -3.28 -29.44
N LEU A 205 -4.41 -3.64 -30.00
CA LEU A 205 -4.50 -4.31 -31.30
C LEU A 205 -3.90 -3.47 -32.43
N PHE A 206 -4.11 -2.15 -32.40
CA PHE A 206 -3.53 -1.27 -33.42
C PHE A 206 -1.99 -1.30 -33.36
N TYR A 207 -1.39 -1.05 -32.19
CA TYR A 207 0.07 -1.03 -32.07
C TYR A 207 0.69 -2.42 -32.28
N LEU A 208 0.01 -3.49 -31.88
CA LEU A 208 0.45 -4.85 -32.12
C LEU A 208 0.47 -5.19 -33.61
N GLY A 209 -0.64 -4.95 -34.31
CA GLY A 209 -0.72 -5.19 -35.74
C GLY A 209 0.29 -4.36 -36.54
N ALA A 210 0.44 -3.08 -36.19
CA ALA A 210 1.46 -2.22 -36.76
C ALA A 210 2.88 -2.71 -36.51
N SER A 211 3.16 -3.19 -35.30
CA SER A 211 4.48 -3.76 -34.94
C SER A 211 4.79 -5.03 -35.73
N TYR A 212 3.80 -5.92 -35.91
CA TYR A 212 3.96 -7.13 -36.72
C TYR A 212 4.30 -6.80 -38.21
N LEU A 213 3.63 -5.80 -38.78
CA LEU A 213 3.94 -5.36 -40.16
C LEU A 213 5.40 -4.87 -40.28
N GLN A 214 5.88 -4.12 -39.25
CA GLN A 214 7.25 -3.59 -39.25
C GLN A 214 8.34 -4.67 -39.13
N ILE A 215 8.05 -5.79 -38.49
CA ILE A 215 9.01 -6.92 -38.38
C ILE A 215 8.86 -7.96 -39.52
N GLY A 216 8.02 -7.67 -40.51
CA GLY A 216 7.81 -8.55 -41.68
C GLY A 216 6.79 -9.68 -41.45
N GLU A 217 6.14 -9.76 -40.31
CA GLU A 217 5.09 -10.74 -39.99
C GLU A 217 3.74 -10.29 -40.60
N LEU A 218 3.70 -10.15 -41.96
CA LEU A 218 2.59 -9.50 -42.66
C LEU A 218 1.23 -10.16 -42.41
N GLY A 219 1.20 -11.51 -42.31
CA GLY A 219 -0.02 -12.28 -42.00
C GLY A 219 -0.59 -11.90 -40.65
N LYS A 220 0.23 -12.00 -39.59
CA LYS A 220 -0.17 -11.65 -38.23
C LYS A 220 -0.57 -10.19 -38.10
N GLY A 221 0.14 -9.30 -38.78
CA GLY A 221 -0.17 -7.87 -38.79
C GLY A 221 -1.56 -7.60 -39.37
N ARG A 222 -1.86 -8.16 -40.54
CA ARG A 222 -3.19 -8.03 -41.20
C ARG A 222 -4.29 -8.65 -40.36
N ASP A 223 -4.09 -9.86 -39.85
CA ASP A 223 -5.08 -10.54 -38.98
C ASP A 223 -5.40 -9.74 -37.74
N THR A 224 -4.38 -9.19 -37.09
CA THR A 224 -4.54 -8.36 -35.87
C THR A 224 -5.29 -7.06 -36.16
N LEU A 225 -4.97 -6.38 -37.27
CA LEU A 225 -5.68 -5.16 -37.66
C LEU A 225 -7.12 -5.45 -38.12
N ASN A 226 -7.37 -6.57 -38.77
CA ASN A 226 -8.71 -7.00 -39.15
C ASN A 226 -9.55 -7.36 -37.92
N ARG A 227 -8.95 -8.01 -36.90
CA ARG A 227 -9.57 -8.23 -35.61
C ARG A 227 -9.96 -6.90 -34.95
N LEU A 228 -9.07 -5.90 -34.95
CA LEU A 228 -9.40 -4.55 -34.47
C LEU A 228 -10.64 -3.99 -35.17
N LEU A 229 -10.69 -4.06 -36.51
CA LEU A 229 -11.81 -3.50 -37.29
C LEU A 229 -13.12 -4.27 -37.07
N LYS A 230 -13.06 -5.56 -36.82
CA LYS A 230 -14.22 -6.40 -36.47
C LYS A 230 -14.78 -6.10 -35.11
N GLU A 231 -13.91 -6.03 -34.07
CA GLU A 231 -14.32 -5.84 -32.69
C GLU A 231 -14.61 -4.37 -32.35
N PHE A 232 -13.90 -3.45 -33.02
CA PHE A 232 -13.97 -2.01 -32.76
C PHE A 232 -14.06 -1.24 -34.09
N PRO A 233 -15.17 -1.33 -34.83
CA PRO A 233 -15.29 -0.81 -36.22
C PRO A 233 -15.22 0.71 -36.35
N ALA A 234 -15.35 1.43 -35.23
CA ALA A 234 -15.36 2.89 -35.17
C ALA A 234 -14.23 3.45 -34.30
N GLY A 235 -13.92 4.73 -34.49
CA GLY A 235 -12.97 5.48 -33.68
C GLY A 235 -11.56 5.56 -34.27
N LYS A 236 -10.72 6.29 -33.58
CA LYS A 236 -9.37 6.70 -34.01
C LYS A 236 -8.48 5.55 -34.49
N TYR A 237 -8.49 4.41 -33.79
CA TYR A 237 -7.62 3.28 -34.13
C TYR A 237 -8.17 2.47 -35.31
N ALA A 238 -9.48 2.39 -35.50
CA ALA A 238 -10.09 1.78 -36.65
C ALA A 238 -9.72 2.54 -37.95
N GLU A 239 -9.79 3.87 -37.94
CA GLU A 239 -9.37 4.69 -39.06
C GLU A 239 -7.89 4.51 -39.43
N LYS A 240 -7.03 4.50 -38.41
CA LYS A 240 -5.60 4.25 -38.59
C LYS A 240 -5.31 2.85 -39.14
N ALA A 241 -6.03 1.84 -38.65
CA ALA A 241 -5.89 0.45 -39.12
C ALA A 241 -6.26 0.31 -40.60
N ARG A 242 -7.38 0.93 -41.06
CA ARG A 242 -7.77 0.91 -42.48
C ARG A 242 -6.69 1.55 -43.37
N LYS A 243 -6.15 2.70 -42.96
CA LYS A 243 -5.07 3.36 -43.71
C LYS A 243 -3.83 2.48 -43.80
N LEU A 244 -3.45 1.83 -42.68
CA LEU A 244 -2.25 0.99 -42.65
C LEU A 244 -2.42 -0.28 -43.48
N LEU A 245 -3.60 -0.91 -43.45
CA LEU A 245 -3.92 -2.09 -44.30
C LEU A 245 -3.95 -1.77 -45.78
N ALA A 246 -4.33 -0.56 -46.17
CA ALA A 246 -4.35 -0.13 -47.56
C ALA A 246 -2.94 0.13 -48.14
N SER A 247 -1.94 0.34 -47.26
CA SER A 247 -0.55 0.62 -47.64
C SER A 247 0.39 -0.57 -47.42
N ALA A 248 -0.06 -1.67 -46.84
CA ALA A 248 0.70 -2.89 -46.49
C ALA A 248 0.36 -4.03 -47.46
#